data_77ba86f0ed6eba1c6a68972a85a31740
#
_entry.id   77ba86f0ed6eba1c6a68972a85a31740
#
_cell.length_a   1.000
_cell.length_b   1.000
_cell.length_c   1.000
_cell.angle_alpha   90.00
_cell.angle_beta   90.00
_cell.angle_gamma   90.00
#
_symmetry.space_group_name_H-M   'P 1'
#
loop_
_entity.id
_entity.type
_entity.pdbx_description
1 polymer ?
#
loop_
_entity_poly.entity_id
_entity_poly.type
_entity_poly.pdbx_seq_one_letter_code
_entity_poly.pdbx_strand_id
1 'polypeptide(L)'
;MFGYYLKVALHNAVRNKVITGLMILAIAVGIGASMTTLTVMHLLSGDPLPGKSGDIYYPQVDVNPESKGREPYDVMDYRTAHDLWSAKQADSQTMVVSNPVKVGSEIPGAAPLMISSISTTADFFTMFDVPLQYGRSWVAEDDERRSRVAVISHRLNQQLFGGRDSVGQSIRVKDTNLQIIGVLGAWRPSPLFYKIRGGRFSGGETSGFYGAADDVFLPLSASLEINDGDFQPFTCWAAPERPGVLEGSPCVAVALWVKLDGPEHVQAYDRFLRNYAAEQKRLGRIKHDDNTRMRSLMGWLDFNQVVPSDVKVQTALAFAFLLICLANVVGLLLAKFMRHGGEIGLRRALGASRVAVFTQCLVEAAVIGAIGGVLGLLLTLLGLWTIRIQPVPYADLVHLDVAMFLGTFVLSLVTSLVAGAIPAYRASSIQPVAQLKLL
;
A
#
# COMPACT_ATOMS: atom_id res chain seq x y z
N MET A 1 -25.30 -15.15 -36.03
CA MET A 1 -25.31 -16.32 -35.16
C MET A 1 -25.20 -15.96 -33.66
N PHE A 2 -24.28 -15.09 -33.28
CA PHE A 2 -24.10 -14.68 -31.85
C PHE A 2 -25.36 -14.11 -31.20
N GLY A 3 -26.09 -13.20 -31.89
CA GLY A 3 -27.34 -12.64 -31.34
C GLY A 3 -28.47 -13.67 -31.13
N TYR A 4 -28.50 -14.75 -31.91
CA TYR A 4 -29.39 -15.87 -31.68
C TYR A 4 -29.05 -16.63 -30.41
N TYR A 5 -27.76 -16.95 -30.21
CA TYR A 5 -27.30 -17.65 -28.99
C TYR A 5 -27.57 -16.83 -27.73
N LEU A 6 -27.40 -15.51 -27.81
CA LEU A 6 -27.68 -14.59 -26.70
C LEU A 6 -29.17 -14.60 -26.32
N LYS A 7 -30.07 -14.52 -27.32
CA LYS A 7 -31.53 -14.62 -27.07
C LYS A 7 -31.93 -15.95 -26.44
N VAL A 8 -31.35 -17.06 -26.91
CA VAL A 8 -31.59 -18.39 -26.36
C VAL A 8 -31.05 -18.49 -24.93
N ALA A 9 -29.87 -17.97 -24.66
CA ALA A 9 -29.27 -17.96 -23.32
C ALA A 9 -30.14 -17.20 -22.31
N LEU A 10 -30.61 -16.00 -22.68
CA LEU A 10 -31.49 -15.19 -21.84
C LEU A 10 -32.84 -15.90 -21.59
N HIS A 11 -33.43 -16.52 -22.61
CA HIS A 11 -34.68 -17.28 -22.46
C HIS A 11 -34.51 -18.48 -21.53
N ASN A 12 -33.42 -19.24 -21.67
CA ASN A 12 -33.08 -20.37 -20.82
C ASN A 12 -32.78 -19.95 -19.37
N ALA A 13 -32.20 -18.76 -19.17
CA ALA A 13 -31.95 -18.20 -17.85
C ALA A 13 -33.27 -17.95 -17.09
N VAL A 14 -34.29 -17.42 -17.78
CA VAL A 14 -35.61 -17.14 -17.21
C VAL A 14 -36.42 -18.41 -16.99
N ARG A 15 -36.27 -19.45 -17.82
CA ARG A 15 -36.98 -20.74 -17.71
C ARG A 15 -36.54 -21.53 -16.48
N ASN A 16 -35.25 -21.48 -16.08
CA ASN A 16 -34.68 -22.20 -14.94
C ASN A 16 -34.26 -21.25 -13.81
N LYS A 17 -35.16 -20.43 -13.30
CA LYS A 17 -34.88 -19.29 -12.41
C LYS A 17 -34.07 -19.68 -11.16
N VAL A 18 -34.41 -20.80 -10.50
CA VAL A 18 -33.74 -21.20 -9.23
C VAL A 18 -32.29 -21.57 -9.47
N ILE A 19 -32.00 -22.47 -10.41
CA ILE A 19 -30.62 -22.94 -10.69
C ILE A 19 -29.78 -21.79 -11.23
N THR A 20 -30.34 -20.98 -12.16
CA THR A 20 -29.64 -19.82 -12.71
C THR A 20 -29.38 -18.76 -11.64
N GLY A 21 -30.36 -18.48 -10.76
CA GLY A 21 -30.22 -17.55 -9.66
C GLY A 21 -29.13 -17.98 -8.65
N LEU A 22 -29.08 -19.28 -8.32
CA LEU A 22 -28.02 -19.83 -7.46
C LEU A 22 -26.63 -19.70 -8.08
N MET A 23 -26.50 -19.95 -9.41
CA MET A 23 -25.21 -19.76 -10.11
C MET A 23 -24.78 -18.30 -10.13
N ILE A 24 -25.70 -17.38 -10.44
CA ILE A 24 -25.45 -15.94 -10.44
C ILE A 24 -25.03 -15.48 -9.05
N LEU A 25 -25.72 -15.93 -8.00
CA LEU A 25 -25.42 -15.58 -6.62
C LEU A 25 -24.03 -16.11 -6.21
N ALA A 26 -23.71 -17.36 -6.53
CA ALA A 26 -22.41 -17.96 -6.22
C ALA A 26 -21.25 -17.18 -6.89
N ILE A 27 -21.42 -16.83 -8.17
CA ILE A 27 -20.43 -16.01 -8.90
C ILE A 27 -20.34 -14.62 -8.27
N ALA A 28 -21.46 -13.97 -8.00
CA ALA A 28 -21.49 -12.61 -7.46
C ALA A 28 -20.80 -12.52 -6.09
N VAL A 29 -21.10 -13.44 -5.18
CA VAL A 29 -20.51 -13.46 -3.83
C VAL A 29 -19.02 -13.80 -3.90
N GLY A 30 -18.63 -14.80 -4.71
CA GLY A 30 -17.23 -15.17 -4.90
C GLY A 30 -16.40 -14.02 -5.47
N ILE A 31 -16.89 -13.35 -6.51
CA ILE A 31 -16.22 -12.21 -7.13
C ILE A 31 -16.23 -11.01 -6.19
N GLY A 32 -17.37 -10.71 -5.56
CA GLY A 32 -17.51 -9.58 -4.64
C GLY A 32 -16.50 -9.65 -3.49
N ALA A 33 -16.40 -10.80 -2.83
CA ALA A 33 -15.44 -11.02 -1.75
C ALA A 33 -13.99 -10.91 -2.26
N SER A 34 -13.66 -11.60 -3.36
CA SER A 34 -12.29 -11.60 -3.91
C SER A 34 -11.85 -10.21 -4.38
N MET A 35 -12.73 -9.48 -5.06
CA MET A 35 -12.39 -8.14 -5.56
C MET A 35 -12.31 -7.09 -4.44
N THR A 36 -13.13 -7.21 -3.39
CA THR A 36 -13.01 -6.34 -2.22
C THR A 36 -11.64 -6.47 -1.57
N THR A 37 -11.22 -7.68 -1.25
CA THR A 37 -9.92 -7.93 -0.59
C THR A 37 -8.74 -7.63 -1.51
N LEU A 38 -8.86 -7.98 -2.81
CA LEU A 38 -7.83 -7.68 -3.80
C LEU A 38 -7.64 -6.17 -4.00
N THR A 39 -8.73 -5.39 -4.01
CA THR A 39 -8.67 -3.91 -4.11
C THR A 39 -7.93 -3.33 -2.90
N VAL A 40 -8.24 -3.78 -1.69
CA VAL A 40 -7.53 -3.36 -0.48
C VAL A 40 -6.05 -3.75 -0.55
N MET A 41 -5.77 -5.00 -0.91
CA MET A 41 -4.40 -5.49 -1.08
C MET A 41 -3.61 -4.64 -2.09
N HIS A 42 -4.22 -4.33 -3.24
CA HIS A 42 -3.62 -3.51 -4.29
C HIS A 42 -3.29 -2.09 -3.80
N LEU A 43 -4.22 -1.45 -3.09
CA LEU A 43 -4.02 -0.11 -2.52
C LEU A 43 -2.91 -0.08 -1.47
N LEU A 44 -2.85 -1.11 -0.60
CA LEU A 44 -1.85 -1.17 0.46
C LEU A 44 -0.45 -1.63 -0.03
N SER A 45 -0.37 -2.34 -1.15
CA SER A 45 0.89 -2.76 -1.78
C SER A 45 1.38 -1.82 -2.87
N GLY A 46 0.68 -0.70 -3.10
CA GLY A 46 1.03 0.28 -4.11
C GLY A 46 2.37 0.96 -3.87
N ASP A 47 2.95 1.50 -4.93
CA ASP A 47 4.16 2.32 -4.86
C ASP A 47 3.80 3.71 -4.29
N PRO A 48 4.35 4.12 -3.12
CA PRO A 48 4.05 5.42 -2.52
C PRO A 48 4.69 6.61 -3.24
N LEU A 49 5.64 6.37 -4.15
CA LEU A 49 6.36 7.39 -4.91
C LEU A 49 6.50 6.97 -6.39
N PRO A 50 5.40 6.89 -7.15
CA PRO A 50 5.40 6.39 -8.52
C PRO A 50 6.38 7.15 -9.41
N GLY A 51 7.22 6.39 -10.14
CA GLY A 51 8.21 6.94 -11.06
C GLY A 51 9.54 7.37 -10.43
N LYS A 52 9.67 7.39 -9.10
CA LYS A 52 10.91 7.74 -8.38
C LYS A 52 11.38 6.67 -7.38
N SER A 53 10.51 5.77 -6.98
CA SER A 53 10.82 4.73 -5.98
C SER A 53 12.03 3.87 -6.35
N GLY A 54 12.31 3.69 -7.64
CA GLY A 54 13.47 2.97 -8.14
C GLY A 54 14.82 3.63 -7.83
N ASP A 55 14.83 4.95 -7.67
CA ASP A 55 16.06 5.74 -7.42
C ASP A 55 16.22 6.08 -5.94
N ILE A 56 15.26 5.74 -5.10
CA ILE A 56 15.29 6.01 -3.65
C ILE A 56 15.76 4.77 -2.89
N TYR A 57 16.78 4.95 -2.05
CA TYR A 57 17.41 3.88 -1.28
C TYR A 57 17.49 4.22 0.19
N TYR A 58 17.50 3.15 0.99
CA TYR A 58 17.60 3.18 2.45
C TYR A 58 18.89 2.49 2.89
N PRO A 59 19.97 3.25 3.16
CA PRO A 59 21.20 2.70 3.69
C PRO A 59 21.10 2.38 5.18
N GLN A 60 21.74 1.31 5.60
CA GLN A 60 21.86 0.92 7.00
C GLN A 60 23.30 0.52 7.31
N VAL A 61 23.78 0.90 8.50
CA VAL A 61 25.04 0.49 9.09
C VAL A 61 24.76 -0.13 10.45
N ASP A 62 25.43 -1.21 10.79
CA ASP A 62 25.30 -1.84 12.10
C ASP A 62 26.09 -1.04 13.16
N VAL A 63 25.40 -0.08 13.76
CA VAL A 63 25.97 0.84 14.77
C VAL A 63 26.02 0.26 16.18
N ASN A 64 25.47 -0.95 16.38
CA ASN A 64 25.43 -1.56 17.70
C ASN A 64 26.80 -2.20 18.06
N PRO A 65 27.55 -1.68 19.05
CA PRO A 65 28.82 -2.27 19.47
C PRO A 65 28.69 -3.65 20.07
N GLU A 66 27.49 -4.04 20.54
CA GLU A 66 27.19 -5.37 21.06
C GLU A 66 26.55 -6.31 20.02
N SER A 67 26.50 -5.87 18.77
CA SER A 67 25.93 -6.66 17.69
C SER A 67 26.60 -8.04 17.57
N LYS A 68 25.78 -9.02 17.20
CA LYS A 68 26.21 -10.38 16.86
C LYS A 68 26.27 -10.61 15.34
N GLY A 69 26.40 -9.53 14.55
CA GLY A 69 26.41 -9.58 13.10
C GLY A 69 25.05 -9.95 12.46
N ARG A 70 23.96 -9.74 13.20
CA ARG A 70 22.59 -9.90 12.69
C ARG A 70 22.19 -8.69 11.85
N GLU A 71 20.92 -8.64 11.49
CA GLU A 71 20.35 -7.51 10.75
C GLU A 71 20.59 -6.18 11.52
N PRO A 72 21.11 -5.13 10.88
CA PRO A 72 21.26 -3.81 11.48
C PRO A 72 19.93 -3.28 12.03
N TYR A 73 19.99 -2.34 12.95
CA TYR A 73 18.79 -1.60 13.37
C TYR A 73 18.16 -0.88 12.18
N ASP A 74 16.84 -0.67 12.24
CA ASP A 74 16.08 -0.01 11.18
C ASP A 74 16.48 1.44 10.97
N VAL A 75 16.99 2.09 11.98
CA VAL A 75 17.46 3.47 11.99
C VAL A 75 18.85 3.53 12.61
N MET A 76 19.56 4.62 12.39
CA MET A 76 20.93 4.82 12.85
C MET A 76 20.98 5.80 14.03
N ASP A 77 22.11 5.82 14.73
CA ASP A 77 22.43 6.89 15.66
C ASP A 77 22.66 8.21 14.91
N TYR A 78 22.45 9.31 15.59
CA TYR A 78 22.56 10.65 14.96
C TYR A 78 23.91 10.88 14.30
N ARG A 79 25.02 10.51 14.97
CA ARG A 79 26.36 10.72 14.45
C ARG A 79 26.60 9.98 13.14
N THR A 80 26.25 8.70 13.06
CA THR A 80 26.41 7.90 11.84
C THR A 80 25.56 8.48 10.70
N ALA A 81 24.29 8.79 10.97
CA ALA A 81 23.42 9.38 9.95
C ALA A 81 23.94 10.76 9.46
N HIS A 82 24.42 11.59 10.39
CA HIS A 82 24.97 12.91 10.09
C HIS A 82 26.29 12.82 9.32
N ASP A 83 27.21 11.92 9.68
CA ASP A 83 28.46 11.69 8.96
C ASP A 83 28.20 11.30 7.50
N LEU A 84 27.28 10.36 7.26
CA LEU A 84 26.89 9.90 5.94
C LEU A 84 26.19 11.01 5.14
N TRP A 85 25.29 11.76 5.77
CA TRP A 85 24.61 12.88 5.14
C TRP A 85 25.57 14.03 4.81
N SER A 86 26.49 14.37 5.70
CA SER A 86 27.45 15.47 5.50
C SER A 86 28.48 15.16 4.41
N ALA A 87 28.76 13.89 4.14
CA ALA A 87 29.69 13.46 3.10
C ALA A 87 29.20 13.75 1.67
N LYS A 88 27.89 14.02 1.47
CA LYS A 88 27.25 14.38 0.20
C LYS A 88 27.64 13.48 -0.97
N GLN A 89 27.59 12.15 -0.75
CA GLN A 89 27.96 11.16 -1.76
C GLN A 89 26.76 10.63 -2.60
N ALA A 90 25.55 11.09 -2.29
CA ALA A 90 24.34 10.80 -3.07
C ALA A 90 23.93 12.02 -3.90
N ASP A 91 23.11 11.81 -4.93
CA ASP A 91 22.55 12.88 -5.77
C ASP A 91 21.63 13.81 -4.95
N SER A 92 20.90 13.25 -4.00
CA SER A 92 20.15 13.96 -2.97
C SER A 92 20.00 13.06 -1.74
N GLN A 93 19.91 13.64 -0.55
CA GLN A 93 19.85 12.85 0.68
C GLN A 93 19.18 13.59 1.83
N THR A 94 18.40 12.87 2.61
CA THR A 94 17.66 13.46 3.73
C THR A 94 17.68 12.58 4.96
N MET A 95 17.89 13.22 6.11
CA MET A 95 17.70 12.61 7.42
C MET A 95 16.27 12.84 7.88
N VAL A 96 15.67 11.84 8.51
CA VAL A 96 14.29 11.90 9.01
C VAL A 96 14.22 11.37 10.44
N VAL A 97 13.67 12.19 11.32
CA VAL A 97 13.36 11.83 12.71
C VAL A 97 11.89 12.10 12.96
N SER A 98 11.13 11.10 13.35
CA SER A 98 9.72 11.25 13.72
C SER A 98 9.60 11.46 15.22
N ASN A 99 8.90 12.51 15.62
CA ASN A 99 8.69 12.83 17.02
C ASN A 99 7.32 13.52 17.21
N PRO A 100 6.51 13.13 18.21
CA PRO A 100 5.31 13.89 18.55
C PRO A 100 5.71 15.22 19.22
N VAL A 101 5.02 16.30 18.85
CA VAL A 101 5.25 17.62 19.43
C VAL A 101 3.96 18.23 19.94
N LYS A 102 4.12 19.09 20.95
CA LYS A 102 3.03 19.89 21.49
C LYS A 102 2.95 21.21 20.73
N VAL A 103 1.80 21.46 20.08
CA VAL A 103 1.54 22.72 19.37
C VAL A 103 0.55 23.54 20.17
N GLY A 104 0.95 24.75 20.50
CA GLY A 104 0.09 25.73 21.15
C GLY A 104 -0.91 26.35 20.19
N SER A 105 -2.13 26.57 20.65
CA SER A 105 -3.13 27.38 19.93
C SER A 105 -2.99 28.85 20.38
N GLU A 106 -3.11 29.77 19.43
CA GLU A 106 -3.23 31.23 19.76
C GLU A 106 -4.58 31.58 20.37
N ILE A 107 -5.54 30.66 20.37
CA ILE A 107 -6.86 30.86 20.99
C ILE A 107 -6.71 30.80 22.50
N PRO A 108 -6.98 31.87 23.24
CA PRO A 108 -6.88 31.88 24.70
C PRO A 108 -7.75 30.79 25.33
N GLY A 109 -7.12 29.93 26.15
CA GLY A 109 -7.80 28.84 26.85
C GLY A 109 -7.95 27.53 26.05
N ALA A 110 -7.53 27.47 24.80
CA ALA A 110 -7.49 26.21 24.07
C ALA A 110 -6.35 25.31 24.56
N ALA A 111 -6.65 24.03 24.75
CA ALA A 111 -5.63 23.04 25.10
C ALA A 111 -4.62 22.87 23.96
N PRO A 112 -3.32 22.71 24.26
CA PRO A 112 -2.34 22.42 23.24
C PRO A 112 -2.61 21.07 22.58
N LEU A 113 -2.34 20.99 21.28
CA LEU A 113 -2.52 19.79 20.47
C LEU A 113 -1.23 18.94 20.50
N MET A 114 -1.35 17.65 20.79
CA MET A 114 -0.28 16.69 20.55
C MET A 114 -0.40 16.20 19.11
N ILE A 115 0.59 16.50 18.29
CA ILE A 115 0.60 16.18 16.86
C ILE A 115 1.89 15.51 16.45
N SER A 116 1.84 14.76 15.35
CA SER A 116 3.02 14.14 14.78
C SER A 116 3.85 15.18 14.03
N SER A 117 5.16 15.13 14.20
CA SER A 117 6.11 15.96 13.46
C SER A 117 7.25 15.16 12.90
N ILE A 118 7.82 15.69 11.85
CA ILE A 118 9.03 15.22 11.19
C ILE A 118 10.09 16.30 11.30
N SER A 119 11.23 15.93 11.88
CA SER A 119 12.45 16.72 11.82
C SER A 119 13.30 16.16 10.69
N THR A 120 13.63 17.01 9.70
CA THR A 120 14.28 16.55 8.46
C THR A 120 15.19 17.61 7.88
N THR A 121 15.91 17.31 6.79
CA THR A 121 16.78 18.23 6.06
C THR A 121 16.10 18.74 4.78
N ALA A 122 16.61 19.81 4.20
CA ALA A 122 15.98 20.54 3.10
C ALA A 122 15.58 19.68 1.88
N ASP A 123 16.39 18.68 1.54
CA ASP A 123 16.16 17.81 0.37
C ASP A 123 14.90 16.94 0.47
N PHE A 124 14.31 16.80 1.66
CA PHE A 124 13.11 15.97 1.90
C PHE A 124 11.98 16.31 0.93
N PHE A 125 11.71 17.59 0.73
CA PHE A 125 10.55 18.04 -0.06
C PHE A 125 10.71 17.74 -1.54
N THR A 126 11.88 18.01 -2.09
CA THR A 126 12.18 17.78 -3.51
C THR A 126 12.38 16.31 -3.83
N MET A 127 13.02 15.57 -2.91
CA MET A 127 13.31 14.16 -3.06
C MET A 127 12.03 13.32 -3.08
N PHE A 128 11.04 13.69 -2.26
CA PHE A 128 9.77 12.97 -2.11
C PHE A 128 8.56 13.63 -2.79
N ASP A 129 8.80 14.61 -3.68
CA ASP A 129 7.75 15.36 -4.40
C ASP A 129 6.63 15.88 -3.48
N VAL A 130 7.03 16.43 -2.34
CA VAL A 130 6.06 16.95 -1.37
C VAL A 130 5.44 18.24 -1.92
N PRO A 131 4.12 18.26 -2.24
CA PRO A 131 3.49 19.43 -2.85
C PRO A 131 3.31 20.55 -1.83
N LEU A 132 3.58 21.78 -2.25
CA LEU A 132 3.28 22.97 -1.48
C LEU A 132 2.04 23.67 -2.03
N GLN A 133 1.13 24.07 -1.16
CA GLN A 133 -0.04 24.86 -1.50
C GLN A 133 0.25 26.35 -1.38
N TYR A 134 0.98 26.75 -0.32
CA TYR A 134 1.39 28.12 -0.07
C TYR A 134 2.88 28.15 0.33
N GLY A 135 3.56 29.22 -0.01
CA GLY A 135 4.93 29.48 0.41
C GLY A 135 5.98 28.55 -0.22
N ARG A 136 7.00 28.23 0.56
CA ARG A 136 8.16 27.43 0.14
C ARG A 136 8.59 26.44 1.23
N SER A 137 9.39 25.44 0.85
CA SER A 137 10.19 24.67 1.81
C SER A 137 11.42 25.48 2.25
N TRP A 138 12.09 25.04 3.32
CA TRP A 138 13.40 25.60 3.66
C TRP A 138 14.49 25.07 2.72
N VAL A 139 15.61 25.75 2.71
CA VAL A 139 16.80 25.43 1.90
C VAL A 139 17.98 25.07 2.80
N ALA A 140 19.08 24.61 2.23
CA ALA A 140 20.26 24.19 2.99
C ALA A 140 20.79 25.27 3.95
N GLU A 141 20.72 26.54 3.55
CA GLU A 141 21.14 27.67 4.40
C GLU A 141 20.25 27.82 5.65
N ASP A 142 18.98 27.45 5.56
CA ASP A 142 18.06 27.43 6.71
C ASP A 142 18.48 26.31 7.70
N ASP A 143 18.90 25.13 7.18
CA ASP A 143 19.45 24.04 8.00
C ASP A 143 20.75 24.47 8.69
N GLU A 144 21.69 25.12 7.96
CA GLU A 144 22.97 25.57 8.51
C GLU A 144 22.79 26.64 9.60
N ARG A 145 21.81 27.54 9.42
CA ARG A 145 21.53 28.64 10.37
C ARG A 145 20.61 28.21 11.52
N ARG A 146 20.17 26.95 11.55
CA ARG A 146 19.16 26.46 12.52
C ARG A 146 17.92 27.37 12.54
N SER A 147 17.44 27.73 11.34
CA SER A 147 16.34 28.68 11.19
C SER A 147 15.09 28.17 11.90
N ARG A 148 14.45 29.04 12.72
CA ARG A 148 13.21 28.71 13.45
C ARG A 148 12.00 28.84 12.55
N VAL A 149 11.92 27.96 11.57
CA VAL A 149 10.87 27.91 10.56
C VAL A 149 10.13 26.55 10.61
N ALA A 150 8.91 26.54 10.11
CA ALA A 150 8.13 25.32 9.98
C ALA A 150 7.38 25.30 8.64
N VAL A 151 7.19 24.08 8.12
CA VAL A 151 6.20 23.79 7.09
C VAL A 151 5.10 22.96 7.75
N ILE A 152 3.83 23.33 7.52
CA ILE A 152 2.69 22.66 8.15
C ILE A 152 1.83 21.92 7.12
N SER A 153 1.12 20.89 7.56
CA SER A 153 0.21 20.14 6.69
C SER A 153 -1.02 20.99 6.31
N HIS A 154 -1.66 20.64 5.19
CA HIS A 154 -2.96 21.20 4.82
C HIS A 154 -3.99 21.04 5.95
N ARG A 155 -4.01 19.88 6.61
CA ARG A 155 -4.92 19.57 7.72
C ARG A 155 -4.73 20.51 8.90
N LEU A 156 -3.49 20.70 9.34
CA LEU A 156 -3.18 21.58 10.46
C LEU A 156 -3.49 23.05 10.11
N ASN A 157 -3.18 23.46 8.86
CA ASN A 157 -3.54 24.78 8.37
C ASN A 157 -5.05 25.01 8.36
N GLN A 158 -5.83 23.99 7.95
CA GLN A 158 -7.29 24.06 8.01
C GLN A 158 -7.80 24.21 9.44
N GLN A 159 -7.18 23.47 10.38
CA GLN A 159 -7.59 23.47 11.79
C GLN A 159 -7.25 24.78 12.51
N LEU A 160 -6.06 25.33 12.30
CA LEU A 160 -5.59 26.53 13.03
C LEU A 160 -5.95 27.84 12.33
N PHE A 161 -5.95 27.85 10.99
CA PHE A 161 -6.06 29.09 10.19
C PHE A 161 -7.25 29.06 9.22
N GLY A 162 -8.12 28.05 9.29
CA GLY A 162 -9.29 27.94 8.42
C GLY A 162 -8.95 27.74 6.94
N GLY A 163 -7.76 27.19 6.62
CA GLY A 163 -7.32 26.89 5.25
C GLY A 163 -6.80 28.09 4.45
N ARG A 164 -6.75 29.27 5.05
CA ARG A 164 -6.18 30.47 4.42
C ARG A 164 -4.65 30.38 4.33
N ASP A 165 -4.04 31.21 3.51
CA ASP A 165 -2.59 31.36 3.49
C ASP A 165 -2.08 31.81 4.86
N SER A 166 -1.34 30.95 5.53
CA SER A 166 -0.75 31.19 6.85
C SER A 166 0.77 31.45 6.78
N VAL A 167 1.34 31.61 5.59
CA VAL A 167 2.76 31.95 5.44
C VAL A 167 3.05 33.29 6.12
N GLY A 168 4.14 33.32 6.91
CA GLY A 168 4.50 34.45 7.73
C GLY A 168 3.86 34.49 9.13
N GLN A 169 2.82 33.70 9.38
CA GLN A 169 2.24 33.55 10.72
C GLN A 169 3.16 32.73 11.63
N SER A 170 2.97 32.85 12.92
CA SER A 170 3.69 32.08 13.94
C SER A 170 2.90 30.86 14.40
N ILE A 171 3.61 29.77 14.64
CA ILE A 171 3.12 28.59 15.33
C ILE A 171 4.02 28.31 16.54
N ARG A 172 3.42 28.05 17.70
CA ARG A 172 4.18 27.70 18.90
C ARG A 172 4.33 26.18 19.00
N VAL A 173 5.56 25.72 18.83
CA VAL A 173 5.92 24.30 19.03
C VAL A 173 6.67 24.19 20.34
N LYS A 174 6.08 23.47 21.32
CA LYS A 174 6.56 23.45 22.71
C LYS A 174 6.67 24.88 23.27
N ASP A 175 7.87 25.31 23.58
CA ASP A 175 8.15 26.64 24.11
C ASP A 175 8.78 27.60 23.09
N THR A 176 8.84 27.19 21.83
CA THR A 176 9.50 27.95 20.74
C THR A 176 8.47 28.42 19.71
N ASN A 177 8.50 29.71 19.38
CA ASN A 177 7.75 30.25 18.26
C ASN A 177 8.51 30.02 16.96
N LEU A 178 7.81 29.45 15.97
CA LEU A 178 8.34 29.17 14.65
C LEU A 178 7.53 29.94 13.62
N GLN A 179 8.22 30.49 12.61
CA GLN A 179 7.57 31.12 11.47
C GLN A 179 7.12 30.05 10.47
N ILE A 180 5.85 30.05 10.08
CA ILE A 180 5.34 29.23 8.99
C ILE A 180 5.88 29.83 7.67
N ILE A 181 6.66 29.04 6.93
CA ILE A 181 7.19 29.44 5.62
C ILE A 181 6.52 28.70 4.47
N GLY A 182 5.82 27.62 4.76
CA GLY A 182 5.09 26.84 3.77
C GLY A 182 3.94 26.06 4.37
N VAL A 183 2.96 25.81 3.52
CA VAL A 183 1.82 24.94 3.80
C VAL A 183 1.78 23.87 2.72
N LEU A 184 1.74 22.61 3.13
CA LEU A 184 1.64 21.49 2.18
C LEU A 184 0.30 21.50 1.47
N GLY A 185 0.28 21.07 0.23
CA GLY A 185 -0.91 20.60 -0.44
C GLY A 185 -1.41 19.28 0.17
N ALA A 186 -2.43 18.69 -0.45
CA ALA A 186 -2.91 17.38 -0.06
C ALA A 186 -1.81 16.34 -0.35
N TRP A 187 -1.08 15.93 0.68
CA TRP A 187 0.01 14.96 0.59
C TRP A 187 -0.20 13.84 1.60
N ARG A 188 -0.29 12.62 1.10
CA ARG A 188 -0.44 11.42 1.91
C ARG A 188 0.11 10.22 1.15
N PRO A 189 1.43 10.01 1.18
CA PRO A 189 2.01 8.80 0.60
C PRO A 189 1.46 7.56 1.32
N SER A 190 1.18 6.53 0.57
CA SER A 190 0.59 5.30 1.11
C SER A 190 1.43 4.09 0.66
N PRO A 191 2.15 3.48 1.58
CA PRO A 191 2.33 3.81 3.01
C PRO A 191 3.20 5.07 3.26
N LEU A 192 3.22 5.55 4.52
CA LEU A 192 4.07 6.65 5.00
C LEU A 192 5.54 6.19 5.08
N PHE A 193 6.12 5.89 3.93
CA PHE A 193 7.39 5.17 3.76
C PHE A 193 8.57 5.82 4.52
N TYR A 194 8.60 7.14 4.59
CA TYR A 194 9.71 7.92 5.16
C TYR A 194 9.92 7.70 6.67
N LYS A 195 8.94 7.15 7.39
CA LYS A 195 9.01 6.88 8.83
C LYS A 195 8.80 5.41 9.21
N ILE A 196 8.78 4.49 8.24
CA ILE A 196 8.60 3.07 8.49
C ILE A 196 9.83 2.51 9.19
N ARG A 197 9.59 1.90 10.36
CA ARG A 197 10.57 1.18 11.16
C ARG A 197 9.88 0.10 11.99
N GLY A 198 10.52 -1.04 12.17
CA GLY A 198 10.04 -2.11 13.05
C GLY A 198 8.81 -2.89 12.55
N GLY A 199 8.35 -2.67 11.33
CA GLY A 199 7.15 -3.31 10.81
C GLY A 199 7.17 -4.83 10.88
N ARG A 200 8.34 -5.45 10.61
CA ARG A 200 8.54 -6.90 10.72
C ARG A 200 8.43 -7.45 12.13
N PHE A 201 8.52 -6.60 13.15
CA PHE A 201 8.39 -6.99 14.56
C PHE A 201 6.97 -6.75 15.11
N SER A 202 6.07 -6.17 14.33
CA SER A 202 4.71 -5.83 14.74
C SER A 202 3.74 -7.02 14.71
N GLY A 203 4.20 -8.22 14.32
CA GLY A 203 3.33 -9.39 14.20
C GLY A 203 2.29 -9.28 13.08
N GLY A 204 2.50 -8.36 12.12
CA GLY A 204 1.59 -8.08 11.00
C GLY A 204 0.63 -6.91 11.25
N GLU A 205 0.66 -6.30 12.44
CA GLU A 205 -0.11 -5.08 12.74
C GLU A 205 0.65 -3.86 12.23
N THR A 206 0.45 -3.54 10.96
CA THR A 206 1.14 -2.47 10.22
C THR A 206 0.19 -1.40 9.68
N SER A 207 -1.08 -1.45 10.06
CA SER A 207 -2.12 -0.51 9.62
C SER A 207 -1.77 0.95 9.92
N GLY A 208 -1.04 1.21 11.01
CA GLY A 208 -0.58 2.56 11.38
C GLY A 208 0.33 3.23 10.33
N PHE A 209 0.99 2.46 9.47
CA PHE A 209 1.80 3.03 8.38
C PHE A 209 0.96 3.66 7.25
N TYR A 210 -0.35 3.47 7.25
CA TYR A 210 -1.29 4.04 6.29
C TYR A 210 -2.14 5.18 6.87
N GLY A 211 -1.75 5.69 8.02
CA GLY A 211 -2.42 6.80 8.67
C GLY A 211 -2.30 8.13 7.93
N ALA A 212 -2.68 9.21 8.57
CA ALA A 212 -2.48 10.56 8.06
C ALA A 212 -0.99 10.91 8.06
N ALA A 213 -0.56 11.74 7.09
CA ALA A 213 0.77 12.31 7.08
C ALA A 213 1.01 13.21 8.30
N ASP A 214 2.27 13.48 8.58
CA ASP A 214 2.66 14.31 9.71
C ASP A 214 2.20 15.77 9.50
N ASP A 215 1.97 16.48 10.59
CA ASP A 215 1.37 17.83 10.54
C ASP A 215 2.38 18.96 10.57
N VAL A 216 3.55 18.73 11.17
CA VAL A 216 4.61 19.74 11.28
C VAL A 216 5.92 19.17 10.80
N PHE A 217 6.58 19.91 9.94
CA PHE A 217 7.91 19.63 9.43
C PHE A 217 8.86 20.71 9.90
N LEU A 218 9.99 20.29 10.49
CA LEU A 218 10.98 21.17 11.10
C LEU A 218 12.37 20.89 10.50
N PRO A 219 13.23 21.91 10.34
CA PRO A 219 14.64 21.66 10.09
C PRO A 219 15.23 20.83 11.23
N LEU A 220 15.91 19.73 10.91
CA LEU A 220 16.48 18.85 11.93
C LEU A 220 17.46 19.59 12.85
N SER A 221 18.25 20.48 12.28
CA SER A 221 19.21 21.30 13.02
C SER A 221 18.58 22.19 14.08
N ALA A 222 17.44 22.84 13.76
CA ALA A 222 16.66 23.60 14.73
C ALA A 222 15.94 22.68 15.73
N SER A 223 15.47 21.54 15.27
CA SER A 223 14.77 20.56 16.07
C SER A 223 15.64 19.96 17.19
N LEU A 224 16.95 19.87 17.01
CA LEU A 224 17.88 19.41 18.07
C LEU A 224 17.76 20.29 19.34
N GLU A 225 17.52 21.58 19.18
CA GLU A 225 17.30 22.50 20.30
C GLU A 225 15.86 22.49 20.81
N ILE A 226 14.89 22.53 19.88
CA ILE A 226 13.45 22.58 20.21
C ILE A 226 12.98 21.33 20.92
N ASN A 227 13.45 20.17 20.50
CA ASN A 227 13.07 18.86 21.02
C ASN A 227 14.13 18.23 21.93
N ASP A 228 15.12 18.99 22.40
CA ASP A 228 16.11 18.47 23.36
C ASP A 228 15.43 17.84 24.57
N GLY A 229 15.83 16.62 24.91
CA GLY A 229 15.25 15.83 25.97
C GLY A 229 13.91 15.13 25.67
N ASP A 230 13.35 15.30 24.47
CA ASP A 230 12.03 14.74 24.11
C ASP A 230 12.04 13.85 22.86
N PHE A 231 13.20 13.63 22.24
CA PHE A 231 13.25 12.68 21.14
C PHE A 231 12.96 11.27 21.59
N GLN A 232 12.17 10.55 20.80
CA GLN A 232 11.81 9.15 21.07
C GLN A 232 12.67 8.23 20.20
N PRO A 233 13.72 7.59 20.76
CA PRO A 233 14.54 6.65 20.03
C PRO A 233 13.74 5.39 19.68
N PHE A 234 14.16 4.69 18.62
CA PHE A 234 13.63 3.38 18.29
C PHE A 234 14.10 2.33 19.32
N THR A 235 15.39 2.36 19.63
CA THR A 235 16.00 1.53 20.68
C THR A 235 17.34 2.11 21.09
N CYS A 236 17.89 1.65 22.22
CA CYS A 236 19.23 2.01 22.69
C CYS A 236 20.01 0.74 23.02
N TRP A 237 21.32 0.72 22.72
CA TRP A 237 22.21 -0.40 23.12
C TRP A 237 22.78 -0.23 24.53
N ALA A 238 22.70 0.97 25.09
CA ALA A 238 23.03 1.26 26.49
C ALA A 238 22.06 2.33 27.03
N ALA A 239 22.01 2.47 28.35
CA ALA A 239 21.24 3.56 28.96
C ALA A 239 21.85 4.91 28.60
N PRO A 240 21.07 5.85 28.02
CA PRO A 240 21.58 7.18 27.71
C PRO A 240 21.80 8.02 28.97
N GLU A 241 22.87 8.78 29.03
CA GLU A 241 23.12 9.72 30.14
C GLU A 241 22.04 10.80 30.23
N ARG A 242 21.58 11.27 29.07
CA ARG A 242 20.47 12.22 28.94
C ARG A 242 19.39 11.61 28.02
N PRO A 243 18.27 11.12 28.59
CA PRO A 243 17.17 10.60 27.80
C PRO A 243 16.61 11.65 26.83
N GLY A 244 16.21 11.22 25.65
CA GLY A 244 15.56 12.07 24.66
C GLY A 244 16.49 13.06 23.93
N VAL A 245 17.81 12.89 24.04
CA VAL A 245 18.82 13.63 23.28
C VAL A 245 19.34 12.74 22.15
N LEU A 246 19.55 13.31 20.95
CA LEU A 246 20.09 12.56 19.80
C LEU A 246 21.60 12.58 19.75
N GLU A 247 22.21 13.74 20.00
CA GLU A 247 23.67 13.93 19.90
C GLU A 247 24.39 13.18 21.02
N GLY A 248 25.36 12.36 20.64
CA GLY A 248 26.18 11.58 21.62
C GLY A 248 25.40 10.47 22.33
N SER A 249 24.14 10.21 21.97
CA SER A 249 23.32 9.18 22.60
C SER A 249 23.64 7.78 22.09
N PRO A 250 23.63 6.75 22.95
CA PRO A 250 23.75 5.35 22.57
C PRO A 250 22.43 4.78 22.01
N CYS A 251 21.67 5.61 21.30
CA CYS A 251 20.34 5.29 20.79
C CYS A 251 20.26 5.51 19.28
N VAL A 252 19.40 4.76 18.64
CA VAL A 252 19.09 4.91 17.20
C VAL A 252 17.72 5.52 17.01
N ALA A 253 17.63 6.56 16.18
CA ALA A 253 16.40 7.32 15.93
C ALA A 253 16.31 7.89 14.51
N VAL A 254 17.43 7.96 13.77
CA VAL A 254 17.54 8.69 12.53
C VAL A 254 17.46 7.75 11.33
N ALA A 255 16.48 7.95 10.48
CA ALA A 255 16.40 7.36 9.16
C ALA A 255 17.18 8.21 8.17
N LEU A 256 17.97 7.58 7.30
CA LEU A 256 18.65 8.24 6.19
C LEU A 256 18.07 7.69 4.89
N TRP A 257 17.66 8.60 4.02
CA TRP A 257 17.22 8.29 2.67
C TRP A 257 18.15 8.93 1.67
N VAL A 258 18.47 8.21 0.62
CA VAL A 258 19.35 8.70 -0.45
C VAL A 258 18.70 8.47 -1.81
N LYS A 259 18.84 9.44 -2.70
CA LYS A 259 18.50 9.32 -4.11
C LYS A 259 19.78 9.04 -4.90
N LEU A 260 19.74 8.04 -5.77
CA LEU A 260 20.88 7.57 -6.57
C LEU A 260 20.41 7.35 -8.01
N ASP A 261 20.84 8.22 -8.91
CA ASP A 261 20.42 8.23 -10.30
C ASP A 261 21.21 7.17 -11.12
N GLY A 262 20.67 5.95 -11.12
CA GLY A 262 21.19 4.84 -11.92
C GLY A 262 22.19 3.91 -11.20
N PRO A 263 22.52 2.79 -11.84
CA PRO A 263 23.27 1.69 -11.21
C PRO A 263 24.69 2.07 -10.79
N GLU A 264 25.32 2.99 -11.49
CA GLU A 264 26.71 3.45 -11.20
C GLU A 264 26.76 4.20 -9.87
N HIS A 265 25.80 5.11 -9.63
CA HIS A 265 25.68 5.85 -8.38
C HIS A 265 25.36 4.91 -7.22
N VAL A 266 24.49 3.92 -7.44
CA VAL A 266 24.17 2.87 -6.45
C VAL A 266 25.43 2.12 -6.04
N GLN A 267 26.25 1.66 -7.00
CA GLN A 267 27.49 0.95 -6.72
C GLN A 267 28.53 1.85 -6.04
N ALA A 268 28.62 3.13 -6.43
CA ALA A 268 29.52 4.08 -5.82
C ALA A 268 29.14 4.32 -4.35
N TYR A 269 27.86 4.53 -4.08
CA TYR A 269 27.36 4.74 -2.72
C TYR A 269 27.52 3.48 -1.84
N ASP A 270 27.30 2.29 -2.38
CA ASP A 270 27.52 1.04 -1.63
C ASP A 270 29.01 0.88 -1.24
N ARG A 271 29.93 1.19 -2.15
CA ARG A 271 31.37 1.22 -1.81
C ARG A 271 31.70 2.27 -0.74
N PHE A 272 31.14 3.46 -0.85
CA PHE A 272 31.30 4.51 0.15
C PHE A 272 30.79 4.03 1.52
N LEU A 273 29.61 3.42 1.59
CA LEU A 273 29.01 2.92 2.83
C LEU A 273 29.90 1.87 3.51
N ARG A 274 30.44 0.93 2.73
CA ARG A 274 31.39 -0.09 3.24
C ARG A 274 32.69 0.54 3.72
N ASN A 275 33.24 1.50 2.99
CA ASN A 275 34.47 2.19 3.41
C ASN A 275 34.24 2.98 4.69
N TYR A 276 33.10 3.65 4.83
CA TYR A 276 32.71 4.32 6.06
C TYR A 276 32.64 3.32 7.23
N ALA A 277 31.97 2.19 7.04
CA ALA A 277 31.87 1.15 8.08
C ALA A 277 33.26 0.61 8.49
N ALA A 278 34.13 0.33 7.52
CA ALA A 278 35.51 -0.11 7.80
C ALA A 278 36.30 0.91 8.61
N GLU A 279 36.15 2.21 8.29
CA GLU A 279 36.76 3.30 9.05
C GLU A 279 36.23 3.36 10.50
N GLN A 280 34.89 3.29 10.66
CA GLN A 280 34.27 3.31 12.00
C GLN A 280 34.68 2.10 12.86
N LYS A 281 34.90 0.94 12.24
CA LYS A 281 35.48 -0.22 12.93
C LYS A 281 36.91 0.03 13.38
N ARG A 282 37.76 0.63 12.53
CA ARG A 282 39.14 1.01 12.94
C ARG A 282 39.16 2.00 14.10
N LEU A 283 38.17 2.89 14.15
CA LEU A 283 37.97 3.84 15.25
C LEU A 283 37.33 3.21 16.50
N GLY A 284 36.97 1.91 16.45
CA GLY A 284 36.36 1.18 17.58
C GLY A 284 34.88 1.53 17.83
N ARG A 285 34.22 2.23 16.90
CA ARG A 285 32.82 2.65 17.07
C ARG A 285 31.82 1.55 16.72
N ILE A 286 32.13 0.73 15.71
CA ILE A 286 31.30 -0.39 15.29
C ILE A 286 32.09 -1.68 15.33
N LYS A 287 31.38 -2.80 15.41
CA LYS A 287 32.00 -4.14 15.51
C LYS A 287 32.09 -4.85 14.16
N HIS A 288 31.04 -4.75 13.34
CA HIS A 288 30.88 -5.45 12.09
C HIS A 288 30.83 -4.48 10.92
N ASP A 289 31.94 -4.31 10.21
CA ASP A 289 32.07 -3.44 9.03
C ASP A 289 31.46 -4.05 7.76
N ASP A 290 31.27 -5.35 7.74
CA ASP A 290 30.61 -6.10 6.66
C ASP A 290 29.09 -6.11 6.77
N ASN A 291 28.54 -5.60 7.87
CA ASN A 291 27.11 -5.59 8.14
C ASN A 291 26.45 -4.25 7.75
N THR A 292 26.60 -3.91 6.49
CA THR A 292 25.91 -2.78 5.85
C THR A 292 24.79 -3.29 4.96
N ARG A 293 23.74 -2.49 4.76
CA ARG A 293 22.64 -2.80 3.83
C ARG A 293 22.27 -1.56 3.04
N MET A 294 21.86 -1.78 1.82
CA MET A 294 21.26 -0.75 0.98
C MET A 294 20.04 -1.36 0.27
N ARG A 295 18.85 -0.93 0.65
CA ARG A 295 17.59 -1.41 0.08
C ARG A 295 16.96 -0.31 -0.73
N SER A 296 16.38 -0.63 -1.90
CA SER A 296 15.48 0.29 -2.59
C SER A 296 14.25 0.59 -1.71
N LEU A 297 13.53 1.66 -1.99
CA LEU A 297 12.31 2.02 -1.26
C LEU A 297 11.34 0.83 -1.19
N MET A 298 11.01 0.22 -2.33
CA MET A 298 10.10 -0.95 -2.34
C MET A 298 10.67 -2.15 -1.60
N GLY A 299 12.00 -2.39 -1.69
CA GLY A 299 12.69 -3.42 -0.91
C GLY A 299 12.65 -3.16 0.60
N TRP A 300 12.66 -1.89 1.02
CA TRP A 300 12.49 -1.50 2.42
C TRP A 300 11.07 -1.77 2.92
N LEU A 301 10.06 -1.47 2.09
CA LEU A 301 8.66 -1.74 2.42
C LEU A 301 8.39 -3.24 2.56
N ASP A 302 8.90 -4.04 1.64
CA ASP A 302 8.76 -5.50 1.68
C ASP A 302 9.48 -6.10 2.88
N PHE A 303 10.72 -5.68 3.15
CA PHE A 303 11.49 -6.10 4.32
C PHE A 303 10.76 -5.82 5.64
N ASN A 304 10.09 -4.68 5.76
CA ASN A 304 9.28 -4.32 6.92
C ASN A 304 7.88 -4.94 6.92
N GLN A 305 7.54 -5.75 5.91
CA GLN A 305 6.25 -6.42 5.79
C GLN A 305 5.07 -5.45 5.97
N VAL A 306 5.14 -4.31 5.28
CA VAL A 306 4.26 -3.16 5.52
C VAL A 306 2.80 -3.48 5.24
N VAL A 307 2.51 -4.34 4.24
CA VAL A 307 1.14 -4.81 3.99
C VAL A 307 0.68 -5.69 5.15
N PRO A 308 -0.40 -5.33 5.86
CA PRO A 308 -0.90 -6.09 7.01
C PRO A 308 -1.12 -7.57 6.68
N SER A 309 -0.73 -8.45 7.60
CA SER A 309 -0.81 -9.91 7.38
C SER A 309 -2.24 -10.40 7.25
N ASP A 310 -3.18 -9.78 7.97
CA ASP A 310 -4.61 -10.10 7.89
C ASP A 310 -5.18 -9.83 6.50
N VAL A 311 -4.79 -8.74 5.84
CA VAL A 311 -5.20 -8.43 4.46
C VAL A 311 -4.69 -9.50 3.48
N LYS A 312 -3.44 -9.97 3.64
CA LYS A 312 -2.88 -11.06 2.81
C LYS A 312 -3.66 -12.35 3.00
N VAL A 313 -3.93 -12.73 4.26
CA VAL A 313 -4.69 -13.95 4.60
C VAL A 313 -6.13 -13.84 4.11
N GLN A 314 -6.81 -12.71 4.34
CA GLN A 314 -8.18 -12.49 3.86
C GLN A 314 -8.27 -12.58 2.33
N THR A 315 -7.29 -12.02 1.61
CA THR A 315 -7.24 -12.11 0.14
C THR A 315 -7.08 -13.56 -0.31
N ALA A 316 -6.17 -14.32 0.31
CA ALA A 316 -6.00 -15.74 -0.01
C ALA A 316 -7.26 -16.57 0.27
N LEU A 317 -7.92 -16.34 1.41
CA LEU A 317 -9.20 -17.00 1.77
C LEU A 317 -10.33 -16.64 0.80
N ALA A 318 -10.42 -15.38 0.37
CA ALA A 318 -11.42 -14.94 -0.60
C ALA A 318 -11.25 -15.63 -1.97
N PHE A 319 -10.01 -15.80 -2.45
CA PHE A 319 -9.75 -16.55 -3.68
C PHE A 319 -10.03 -18.04 -3.51
N ALA A 320 -9.69 -18.65 -2.38
CA ALA A 320 -10.07 -20.03 -2.08
C ALA A 320 -11.61 -20.22 -2.07
N PHE A 321 -12.32 -19.26 -1.50
CA PHE A 321 -13.79 -19.24 -1.53
C PHE A 321 -14.34 -19.07 -2.95
N LEU A 322 -13.76 -18.23 -3.78
CA LEU A 322 -14.10 -18.10 -5.20
C LEU A 322 -13.96 -19.45 -5.94
N LEU A 323 -12.89 -20.20 -5.68
CA LEU A 323 -12.70 -21.53 -6.27
C LEU A 323 -13.79 -22.50 -5.87
N ILE A 324 -14.24 -22.48 -4.60
CA ILE A 324 -15.37 -23.30 -4.13
C ILE A 324 -16.67 -22.87 -4.85
N CYS A 325 -16.92 -21.57 -4.98
CA CYS A 325 -18.07 -21.06 -5.73
C CYS A 325 -18.04 -21.53 -7.19
N LEU A 326 -16.87 -21.50 -7.84
CA LEU A 326 -16.70 -22.00 -9.22
C LEU A 326 -16.98 -23.49 -9.34
N ALA A 327 -16.48 -24.31 -8.41
CA ALA A 327 -16.76 -25.75 -8.40
C ALA A 327 -18.27 -26.03 -8.31
N ASN A 328 -18.99 -25.27 -7.48
CA ASN A 328 -20.44 -25.36 -7.37
C ASN A 328 -21.14 -24.95 -8.69
N VAL A 329 -20.68 -23.85 -9.32
CA VAL A 329 -21.21 -23.40 -10.62
C VAL A 329 -20.98 -24.44 -11.72
N VAL A 330 -19.80 -25.08 -11.77
CA VAL A 330 -19.53 -26.21 -12.70
C VAL A 330 -20.53 -27.34 -12.51
N GLY A 331 -20.80 -27.76 -11.26
CA GLY A 331 -21.77 -28.79 -10.94
C GLY A 331 -23.19 -28.43 -11.38
N LEU A 332 -23.61 -27.19 -11.10
CA LEU A 332 -24.94 -26.70 -11.48
C LEU A 332 -25.10 -26.54 -12.99
N LEU A 333 -24.09 -26.07 -13.71
CA LEU A 333 -24.08 -26.01 -15.18
C LEU A 333 -24.16 -27.42 -15.79
N LEU A 334 -23.40 -28.38 -15.24
CA LEU A 334 -23.45 -29.76 -15.70
C LEU A 334 -24.85 -30.35 -15.53
N ALA A 335 -25.44 -30.21 -14.34
CA ALA A 335 -26.80 -30.66 -14.06
C ALA A 335 -27.83 -29.99 -15.00
N LYS A 336 -27.69 -28.68 -15.23
CA LYS A 336 -28.56 -27.93 -16.15
C LYS A 336 -28.48 -28.43 -17.57
N PHE A 337 -27.25 -28.59 -18.13
CA PHE A 337 -27.06 -29.05 -19.50
C PHE A 337 -27.48 -30.49 -19.70
N MET A 338 -27.28 -31.38 -18.71
CA MET A 338 -27.75 -32.75 -18.77
C MET A 338 -29.29 -32.88 -18.76
N ARG A 339 -30.00 -32.02 -18.01
CA ARG A 339 -31.47 -31.95 -18.06
C ARG A 339 -32.00 -31.56 -19.46
N HIS A 340 -31.24 -30.80 -20.22
CA HIS A 340 -31.59 -30.40 -21.60
C HIS A 340 -31.00 -31.37 -22.64
N GLY A 341 -30.49 -32.53 -22.23
CA GLY A 341 -29.84 -33.51 -23.10
C GLY A 341 -30.70 -33.96 -24.27
N GLY A 342 -32.03 -34.16 -24.06
CA GLY A 342 -32.98 -34.50 -25.12
C GLY A 342 -33.11 -33.42 -26.20
N GLU A 343 -33.21 -32.14 -25.77
CA GLU A 343 -33.29 -30.97 -26.68
C GLU A 343 -31.97 -30.81 -27.48
N ILE A 344 -30.81 -31.01 -26.82
CA ILE A 344 -29.49 -31.00 -27.45
C ILE A 344 -29.37 -32.18 -28.45
N GLY A 345 -29.83 -33.36 -28.05
CA GLY A 345 -29.82 -34.56 -28.91
C GLY A 345 -30.66 -34.36 -30.18
N LEU A 346 -31.86 -33.79 -30.06
CA LEU A 346 -32.74 -33.48 -31.19
C LEU A 346 -32.07 -32.44 -32.14
N ARG A 347 -31.49 -31.38 -31.61
CA ARG A 347 -30.77 -30.39 -32.44
C ARG A 347 -29.59 -31.00 -33.18
N ARG A 348 -28.86 -31.91 -32.56
CA ARG A 348 -27.76 -32.66 -33.19
C ARG A 348 -28.26 -33.63 -34.25
N ALA A 349 -29.41 -34.29 -34.05
CA ALA A 349 -30.03 -35.12 -35.05
C ALA A 349 -30.52 -34.33 -36.29
N LEU A 350 -30.89 -33.04 -36.07
CA LEU A 350 -31.28 -32.10 -37.13
C LEU A 350 -30.05 -31.42 -37.80
N GLY A 351 -28.80 -31.84 -37.50
CA GLY A 351 -27.60 -31.37 -38.19
C GLY A 351 -26.74 -30.34 -37.45
N ALA A 352 -27.04 -29.99 -36.21
CA ALA A 352 -26.19 -29.09 -35.43
C ALA A 352 -24.83 -29.69 -35.16
N SER A 353 -23.74 -28.96 -35.46
CA SER A 353 -22.37 -29.39 -35.17
C SER A 353 -22.07 -29.38 -33.65
N ARG A 354 -21.08 -30.19 -33.23
CA ARG A 354 -20.59 -30.18 -31.82
C ARG A 354 -20.12 -28.81 -31.40
N VAL A 355 -19.44 -28.10 -32.31
CA VAL A 355 -18.94 -26.74 -32.05
C VAL A 355 -20.10 -25.77 -31.83
N ALA A 356 -21.18 -25.86 -32.59
CA ALA A 356 -22.36 -25.01 -32.41
C ALA A 356 -23.00 -25.18 -31.03
N VAL A 357 -23.15 -26.44 -30.56
CA VAL A 357 -23.68 -26.76 -29.23
C VAL A 357 -22.71 -26.26 -28.13
N PHE A 358 -21.42 -26.53 -28.28
CA PHE A 358 -20.38 -26.05 -27.34
C PHE A 358 -20.40 -24.52 -27.21
N THR A 359 -20.40 -23.80 -28.33
CA THR A 359 -20.45 -22.35 -28.33
C THR A 359 -21.74 -21.81 -27.69
N GLN A 360 -22.87 -22.44 -27.97
CA GLN A 360 -24.15 -22.08 -27.33
C GLN A 360 -24.08 -22.21 -25.81
N CYS A 361 -23.56 -23.33 -25.29
CA CYS A 361 -23.39 -23.56 -23.85
C CYS A 361 -22.39 -22.54 -23.21
N LEU A 362 -21.29 -22.22 -23.92
CA LEU A 362 -20.36 -21.19 -23.47
C LEU A 362 -20.98 -19.80 -23.42
N VAL A 363 -21.78 -19.42 -24.43
CA VAL A 363 -22.51 -18.14 -24.42
C VAL A 363 -23.50 -18.10 -23.24
N GLU A 364 -24.15 -19.21 -22.92
CA GLU A 364 -25.02 -19.28 -21.76
C GLU A 364 -24.26 -19.10 -20.43
N ALA A 365 -23.09 -19.75 -20.29
CA ALA A 365 -22.21 -19.54 -19.14
C ALA A 365 -21.69 -18.07 -19.07
N ALA A 366 -21.31 -17.49 -20.20
CA ALA A 366 -20.87 -16.10 -20.26
C ALA A 366 -21.96 -15.09 -19.84
N VAL A 367 -23.23 -15.33 -20.23
CA VAL A 367 -24.36 -14.49 -19.81
C VAL A 367 -24.57 -14.58 -18.29
N ILE A 368 -24.51 -15.79 -17.72
CA ILE A 368 -24.60 -15.99 -16.28
C ILE A 368 -23.45 -15.28 -15.56
N GLY A 369 -22.23 -15.38 -16.10
CA GLY A 369 -21.06 -14.69 -15.59
C GLY A 369 -21.17 -13.18 -15.67
N ALA A 370 -21.65 -12.63 -16.78
CA ALA A 370 -21.83 -11.19 -16.94
C ALA A 370 -22.82 -10.61 -15.92
N ILE A 371 -23.96 -11.30 -15.71
CA ILE A 371 -24.95 -10.90 -14.68
C ILE A 371 -24.34 -11.06 -13.29
N GLY A 372 -23.65 -12.18 -13.01
CA GLY A 372 -22.95 -12.43 -11.78
C GLY A 372 -21.84 -11.38 -11.52
N GLY A 373 -21.13 -10.93 -12.56
CA GLY A 373 -20.13 -9.88 -12.49
C GLY A 373 -20.71 -8.50 -12.12
N VAL A 374 -21.86 -8.13 -12.70
CA VAL A 374 -22.54 -6.87 -12.34
C VAL A 374 -22.98 -6.90 -10.87
N LEU A 375 -23.58 -7.99 -10.42
CA LEU A 375 -23.95 -8.15 -9.01
C LEU A 375 -22.71 -8.26 -8.10
N GLY A 376 -21.65 -8.93 -8.54
CA GLY A 376 -20.35 -9.00 -7.86
C GLY A 376 -19.72 -7.63 -7.68
N LEU A 377 -19.82 -6.76 -8.70
CA LEU A 377 -19.37 -5.37 -8.59
C LEU A 377 -20.15 -4.61 -7.52
N LEU A 378 -21.49 -4.76 -7.48
CA LEU A 378 -22.31 -4.13 -6.44
C LEU A 378 -21.93 -4.62 -5.05
N LEU A 379 -21.64 -5.91 -4.90
CA LEU A 379 -21.14 -6.48 -3.64
C LEU A 379 -19.74 -5.99 -3.30
N THR A 380 -18.86 -5.80 -4.29
CA THR A 380 -17.54 -5.18 -4.09
C THR A 380 -17.69 -3.76 -3.55
N LEU A 381 -18.54 -2.94 -4.18
CA LEU A 381 -18.81 -1.57 -3.73
C LEU A 381 -19.36 -1.53 -2.30
N LEU A 382 -20.27 -2.45 -1.97
CA LEU A 382 -20.79 -2.62 -0.61
C LEU A 382 -19.68 -3.03 0.37
N GLY A 383 -18.84 -3.98 -0.01
CA GLY A 383 -17.69 -4.41 0.79
C GLY A 383 -16.70 -3.29 1.06
N LEU A 384 -16.31 -2.51 0.03
CA LEU A 384 -15.43 -1.35 0.19
C LEU A 384 -16.09 -0.26 1.07
N TRP A 385 -17.40 -0.06 0.92
CA TRP A 385 -18.14 0.86 1.79
C TRP A 385 -18.10 0.42 3.26
N THR A 386 -18.28 -0.87 3.55
CA THR A 386 -18.19 -1.40 4.94
C THR A 386 -16.81 -1.22 5.54
N ILE A 387 -15.73 -1.32 4.73
CA ILE A 387 -14.36 -1.06 5.21
C ILE A 387 -14.16 0.41 5.53
N ARG A 388 -14.71 1.33 4.72
CA ARG A 388 -14.61 2.78 4.95
C ARG A 388 -15.21 3.26 6.27
N ILE A 389 -16.19 2.55 6.81
CA ILE A 389 -16.81 2.88 8.10
C ILE A 389 -16.11 2.22 9.29
N GLN A 390 -15.11 1.36 9.05
CA GLN A 390 -14.31 0.76 10.11
C GLN A 390 -13.25 1.74 10.63
N PRO A 391 -12.90 1.70 11.93
CA PRO A 391 -11.87 2.56 12.52
C PRO A 391 -10.46 2.05 12.20
N VAL A 392 -10.15 1.85 10.91
CA VAL A 392 -8.81 1.44 10.47
C VAL A 392 -8.11 2.61 9.77
N PRO A 393 -6.79 2.79 9.96
CA PRO A 393 -6.05 3.95 9.47
C PRO A 393 -6.09 4.15 7.95
N TYR A 394 -6.35 3.11 7.17
CA TYR A 394 -6.43 3.13 5.70
C TYR A 394 -7.87 3.21 5.16
N ALA A 395 -8.88 3.32 6.02
CA ALA A 395 -10.29 3.26 5.62
C ALA A 395 -10.67 4.27 4.52
N ASP A 396 -10.20 5.49 4.64
CA ASP A 396 -10.46 6.58 3.69
C ASP A 396 -9.67 6.47 2.37
N LEU A 397 -8.63 5.64 2.32
CA LEU A 397 -7.90 5.34 1.07
C LEU A 397 -8.65 4.32 0.20
N VAL A 398 -9.55 3.53 0.78
CA VAL A 398 -10.21 2.42 0.09
C VAL A 398 -11.25 2.94 -0.90
N HIS A 399 -10.92 2.92 -2.18
CA HIS A 399 -11.81 3.25 -3.29
C HIS A 399 -11.55 2.34 -4.48
N LEU A 400 -12.57 2.18 -5.31
CA LEU A 400 -12.46 1.40 -6.54
C LEU A 400 -11.91 2.31 -7.64
N ASP A 401 -10.76 1.96 -8.20
CA ASP A 401 -10.21 2.60 -9.37
C ASP A 401 -10.68 1.95 -10.68
N VAL A 402 -10.36 2.57 -11.82
CA VAL A 402 -10.76 2.08 -13.15
C VAL A 402 -10.14 0.71 -13.44
N ALA A 403 -8.92 0.44 -13.01
CA ALA A 403 -8.24 -0.83 -13.23
C ALA A 403 -8.93 -1.96 -12.47
N MET A 404 -9.28 -1.75 -11.19
CA MET A 404 -10.03 -2.71 -10.38
C MET A 404 -11.46 -2.91 -10.88
N PHE A 405 -12.13 -1.84 -11.35
CA PHE A 405 -13.43 -1.92 -11.99
C PHE A 405 -13.39 -2.84 -13.21
N LEU A 406 -12.47 -2.62 -14.14
CA LEU A 406 -12.30 -3.48 -15.32
C LEU A 406 -11.87 -4.89 -14.95
N GLY A 407 -10.98 -5.03 -13.97
CA GLY A 407 -10.54 -6.32 -13.42
C GLY A 407 -11.69 -7.18 -12.93
N THR A 408 -12.71 -6.58 -12.29
CA THR A 408 -13.92 -7.29 -11.84
C THR A 408 -14.66 -7.94 -12.99
N PHE A 409 -14.85 -7.24 -14.09
CA PHE A 409 -15.52 -7.78 -15.28
C PHE A 409 -14.68 -8.86 -15.98
N VAL A 410 -13.39 -8.63 -16.13
CA VAL A 410 -12.48 -9.63 -16.72
C VAL A 410 -12.47 -10.89 -15.87
N LEU A 411 -12.33 -10.78 -14.57
CA LEU A 411 -12.36 -11.91 -13.66
C LEU A 411 -13.69 -12.68 -13.76
N SER A 412 -14.83 -11.98 -13.78
CA SER A 412 -16.14 -12.58 -13.87
C SER A 412 -16.34 -13.34 -15.19
N LEU A 413 -15.91 -12.77 -16.30
CA LEU A 413 -16.01 -13.41 -17.62
C LEU A 413 -15.10 -14.63 -17.71
N VAL A 414 -13.84 -14.51 -17.29
CA VAL A 414 -12.86 -15.61 -17.32
C VAL A 414 -13.34 -16.76 -16.43
N THR A 415 -13.74 -16.49 -15.21
CA THR A 415 -14.21 -17.51 -14.26
C THR A 415 -15.46 -18.23 -14.78
N SER A 416 -16.41 -17.53 -15.39
CA SER A 416 -17.63 -18.14 -15.94
C SER A 416 -17.34 -18.98 -17.18
N LEU A 417 -16.42 -18.55 -18.07
CA LEU A 417 -16.00 -19.32 -19.23
C LEU A 417 -15.24 -20.59 -18.84
N VAL A 418 -14.34 -20.49 -17.85
CA VAL A 418 -13.60 -21.64 -17.31
C VAL A 418 -14.58 -22.64 -16.66
N ALA A 419 -15.50 -22.13 -15.82
CA ALA A 419 -16.53 -22.97 -15.19
C ALA A 419 -17.48 -23.62 -16.22
N GLY A 420 -17.80 -22.92 -17.31
CA GLY A 420 -18.68 -23.41 -18.38
C GLY A 420 -18.01 -24.38 -19.37
N ALA A 421 -16.68 -24.39 -19.49
CA ALA A 421 -15.97 -25.15 -20.51
C ALA A 421 -16.15 -26.67 -20.38
N ILE A 422 -16.01 -27.21 -19.16
CA ILE A 422 -16.16 -28.65 -18.88
C ILE A 422 -17.60 -29.12 -19.10
N PRO A 423 -18.64 -28.47 -18.52
CA PRO A 423 -20.03 -28.80 -18.80
C PRO A 423 -20.41 -28.68 -20.28
N ALA A 424 -19.95 -27.62 -20.96
CA ALA A 424 -20.22 -27.40 -22.39
C ALA A 424 -19.61 -28.48 -23.26
N TYR A 425 -18.37 -28.88 -22.96
CA TYR A 425 -17.71 -29.99 -23.67
C TYR A 425 -18.48 -31.31 -23.51
N ARG A 426 -18.88 -31.65 -22.27
CA ARG A 426 -19.70 -32.87 -22.01
C ARG A 426 -21.06 -32.81 -22.71
N ALA A 427 -21.75 -31.68 -22.66
CA ALA A 427 -23.02 -31.49 -23.35
C ALA A 427 -22.91 -31.63 -24.88
N SER A 428 -21.85 -31.11 -25.48
CA SER A 428 -21.60 -31.21 -26.93
C SER A 428 -21.26 -32.64 -27.39
N SER A 429 -20.84 -33.51 -26.46
CA SER A 429 -20.43 -34.90 -26.75
C SER A 429 -21.57 -35.92 -26.61
N ILE A 430 -22.78 -35.48 -26.22
CA ILE A 430 -23.99 -36.36 -26.10
C ILE A 430 -24.31 -36.98 -27.45
N GLN A 431 -24.47 -38.32 -27.50
CA GLN A 431 -24.85 -39.07 -28.69
C GLN A 431 -26.35 -39.01 -28.93
N PRO A 432 -26.86 -38.58 -30.12
CA PRO A 432 -28.30 -38.47 -30.39
C PRO A 432 -29.09 -39.77 -30.19
N VAL A 433 -28.49 -40.89 -30.55
CA VAL A 433 -29.11 -42.23 -30.50
C VAL A 433 -29.43 -42.68 -29.05
N ALA A 434 -28.58 -42.29 -28.06
CA ALA A 434 -28.77 -42.67 -26.67
C ALA A 434 -29.96 -41.92 -26.02
N GLN A 435 -30.29 -40.72 -26.50
CA GLN A 435 -31.38 -39.88 -25.94
C GLN A 435 -32.71 -40.16 -26.61
N LEU A 436 -32.74 -40.58 -27.85
CA LEU A 436 -33.98 -40.97 -28.58
C LEU A 436 -34.56 -42.28 -28.11
N LYS A 437 -33.79 -43.15 -27.42
CA LYS A 437 -34.28 -44.40 -26.79
C LYS A 437 -34.93 -44.20 -25.42
N LEU A 438 -34.82 -43.02 -24.85
CA LEU A 438 -35.35 -42.66 -23.51
C LEU A 438 -36.65 -41.82 -23.60
N LEU A 439 -37.06 -41.41 -24.80
CA LEU A 439 -38.35 -40.81 -25.13
C LEU A 439 -39.31 -41.87 -25.64
#